data_9c9e467f39ab623dc2858250bcc52b6a
#
_entry.id   9c9e467f39ab623dc2858250bcc52b6a
#
_cell.length_a   1.000
_cell.length_b   1.000
_cell.length_c   1.000
_cell.angle_alpha   90.00
_cell.angle_beta   90.00
_cell.angle_gamma   90.00
#
_symmetry.space_group_name_H-M   'P 1'
#
loop_
_entity.id
_entity.type
_entity.pdbx_description
1 polymer ?
#
loop_
_entity_poly.entity_id
_entity_poly.type
_entity_poly.pdbx_seq_one_letter_code
_entity_poly.pdbx_strand_id
1 'polypeptide(L)'
;FAKRREFGGTFDPDRHDNSWYHFEAAGLKFLIVALEHPPRDEVLDWANRIVPEHPDHRAIVLTHSYLKGDKTRTTNKLKLKGNNGEQMWQKFVRKHKNIFMVLCGHHAGEAVLTSAGDHGNKVHQVLSDYQHLNNGGESWLRYMVFKPGANKISIHTYNPALDKFRNGPSSRF
;
A
#
# COMPACT_ATOMS: atom_id res chain seq x y z
N PHE A 1 -12.96 -0.66 16.51
CA PHE A 1 -11.55 -0.49 16.11
C PHE A 1 -10.75 0.25 17.18
N ALA A 2 -11.22 1.38 17.71
CA ALA A 2 -10.52 2.23 18.69
C ALA A 2 -10.08 1.55 20.00
N LYS A 3 -10.58 0.36 20.31
CA LYS A 3 -10.18 -0.43 21.50
C LYS A 3 -9.04 -1.43 21.23
N ARG A 4 -8.55 -1.52 20.00
CA ARG A 4 -7.43 -2.40 19.69
C ARG A 4 -6.11 -1.70 19.92
N ARG A 5 -5.15 -2.38 20.53
CA ARG A 5 -3.80 -1.84 20.83
C ARG A 5 -3.02 -1.44 19.57
N GLU A 6 -3.35 -2.03 18.43
CA GLU A 6 -2.73 -1.76 17.14
C GLU A 6 -3.28 -0.48 16.49
N PHE A 7 -4.41 0.05 16.96
CA PHE A 7 -5.01 1.26 16.41
C PHE A 7 -4.30 2.51 16.94
N GLY A 8 -3.72 3.30 16.05
CA GLY A 8 -2.98 4.50 16.41
C GLY A 8 -3.80 5.78 16.36
N GLY A 9 -4.78 5.85 15.45
CA GLY A 9 -5.66 7.02 15.33
C GLY A 9 -6.18 7.28 13.92
N THR A 10 -6.92 8.37 13.77
CA THR A 10 -7.55 8.82 12.54
C THR A 10 -7.22 10.27 12.25
N PHE A 11 -7.38 10.69 10.99
CA PHE A 11 -7.33 12.11 10.60
C PHE A 11 -8.53 12.88 11.18
N ASP A 12 -9.72 12.30 11.05
CA ASP A 12 -10.97 12.82 11.60
C ASP A 12 -11.44 11.87 12.71
N PRO A 13 -11.66 12.33 13.95
CA PRO A 13 -12.03 11.46 15.06
C PRO A 13 -13.34 10.69 14.84
N ASP A 14 -14.25 11.20 14.04
CA ASP A 14 -15.54 10.58 13.74
C ASP A 14 -15.53 9.69 12.49
N ARG A 15 -14.38 9.57 11.81
CA ARG A 15 -14.24 8.82 10.54
C ARG A 15 -12.99 7.96 10.53
N HIS A 16 -13.08 6.81 9.84
CA HIS A 16 -11.98 5.84 9.73
C HIS A 16 -11.42 5.69 8.30
N ASP A 17 -11.81 6.54 7.38
CA ASP A 17 -11.33 6.55 6.00
C ASP A 17 -9.85 6.94 5.86
N ASN A 18 -9.34 7.69 6.84
CA ASN A 18 -7.91 7.98 6.99
C ASN A 18 -7.48 7.59 8.39
N SER A 19 -6.66 6.54 8.50
CA SER A 19 -6.29 5.95 9.78
C SER A 19 -4.89 5.37 9.74
N TRP A 20 -4.28 5.19 10.91
CA TRP A 20 -3.00 4.52 11.02
C TRP A 20 -3.01 3.46 12.12
N TYR A 21 -2.18 2.46 11.92
CA TYR A 21 -2.05 1.30 12.79
C TYR A 21 -0.57 0.97 12.97
N HIS A 22 -0.22 0.37 14.10
CA HIS A 22 1.11 -0.16 14.33
C HIS A 22 1.05 -1.55 14.95
N PHE A 23 2.01 -2.38 14.62
CA PHE A 23 2.13 -3.73 15.19
C PHE A 23 3.57 -4.24 15.10
N GLU A 24 3.87 -5.28 15.86
CA GLU A 24 5.14 -5.98 15.80
C GLU A 24 4.94 -7.41 15.31
N ALA A 25 5.81 -7.86 14.42
CA ALA A 25 5.83 -9.24 13.93
C ALA A 25 7.26 -9.67 13.59
N ALA A 26 7.65 -10.85 14.06
CA ALA A 26 8.97 -11.43 13.81
C ALA A 26 10.15 -10.48 14.14
N GLY A 27 10.04 -9.71 15.22
CA GLY A 27 11.03 -8.74 15.66
C GLY A 27 11.12 -7.45 14.84
N LEU A 28 10.16 -7.21 13.94
CA LEU A 28 10.05 -5.98 13.16
C LEU A 28 8.81 -5.18 13.58
N LYS A 29 8.97 -3.86 13.66
CA LYS A 29 7.86 -2.93 13.89
C LYS A 29 7.32 -2.44 12.56
N PHE A 30 6.02 -2.41 12.43
CA PHE A 30 5.30 -1.97 11.24
C PHE A 30 4.35 -0.82 11.55
N LEU A 31 4.27 0.12 10.63
CA LEU A 31 3.28 1.19 10.58
C LEU A 31 2.44 1.02 9.31
N ILE A 32 1.12 1.02 9.42
CA ILE A 32 0.22 1.07 8.27
C ILE A 32 -0.47 2.42 8.27
N VAL A 33 -0.40 3.15 7.15
CA VAL A 33 -1.14 4.39 6.92
C VAL A 33 -2.15 4.13 5.81
N ALA A 34 -3.43 4.08 6.17
CA ALA A 34 -4.55 3.90 5.25
C ALA A 34 -5.13 5.27 4.86
N LEU A 35 -5.24 5.51 3.56
CA LEU A 35 -5.64 6.79 2.99
C LEU A 35 -6.88 6.64 2.12
N GLU A 36 -7.80 7.59 2.23
CA GLU A 36 -8.96 7.77 1.34
C GLU A 36 -8.56 7.84 -0.13
N HIS A 37 -9.52 7.78 -1.03
CA HIS A 37 -9.27 7.96 -2.46
C HIS A 37 -10.20 8.99 -3.10
N PRO A 38 -9.60 9.98 -3.77
CA PRO A 38 -8.19 10.40 -3.73
C PRO A 38 -7.91 11.20 -2.46
N PRO A 39 -6.75 11.00 -1.81
CA PRO A 39 -6.46 11.71 -0.57
C PRO A 39 -6.30 13.21 -0.80
N ARG A 40 -6.90 14.03 0.07
CA ARG A 40 -6.79 15.49 0.05
C ARG A 40 -5.42 15.95 0.51
N ASP A 41 -5.05 17.19 0.25
CA ASP A 41 -3.75 17.72 0.67
C ASP A 41 -3.59 17.71 2.19
N GLU A 42 -4.62 18.11 2.94
CA GLU A 42 -4.60 18.08 4.40
C GLU A 42 -4.44 16.65 4.99
N VAL A 43 -4.94 15.64 4.28
CA VAL A 43 -4.74 14.23 4.66
C VAL A 43 -3.30 13.80 4.42
N LEU A 44 -2.69 14.22 3.29
CA LEU A 44 -1.28 13.96 3.04
C LEU A 44 -0.38 14.71 4.04
N ASP A 45 -0.75 15.93 4.43
CA ASP A 45 -0.03 16.70 5.45
C ASP A 45 -0.12 16.02 6.83
N TRP A 46 -1.28 15.45 7.17
CA TRP A 46 -1.43 14.63 8.37
C TRP A 46 -0.54 13.38 8.31
N ALA A 47 -0.55 12.64 7.21
CA ALA A 47 0.29 11.45 7.03
C ALA A 47 1.80 11.79 7.08
N ASN A 48 2.19 12.96 6.55
CA ASN A 48 3.55 13.49 6.64
C ASN A 48 3.99 13.82 8.08
N ARG A 49 3.06 14.00 9.04
CA ARG A 49 3.38 14.11 10.47
C ARG A 49 3.50 12.74 11.14
N ILE A 50 2.58 11.81 10.83
CA ILE A 50 2.54 10.49 11.47
C ILE A 50 3.79 9.65 11.18
N VAL A 51 4.23 9.59 9.91
CA VAL A 51 5.33 8.70 9.51
C VAL A 51 6.66 9.03 10.21
N PRO A 52 7.09 10.30 10.35
CA PRO A 52 8.32 10.64 11.06
C PRO A 52 8.27 10.41 12.58
N GLU A 53 7.09 10.38 13.19
CA GLU A 53 6.93 10.07 14.62
C GLU A 53 7.23 8.59 14.93
N HIS A 54 7.31 7.74 13.89
CA HIS A 54 7.57 6.30 13.99
C HIS A 54 8.83 5.89 13.19
N PRO A 55 10.02 6.46 13.49
CA PRO A 55 11.20 6.33 12.64
C PRO A 55 11.80 4.91 12.60
N ASP A 56 11.50 4.08 13.60
CA ASP A 56 11.93 2.68 13.73
C ASP A 56 10.91 1.67 13.15
N HIS A 57 9.76 2.14 12.66
CA HIS A 57 8.75 1.31 12.03
C HIS A 57 8.94 1.26 10.51
N ARG A 58 8.74 0.09 9.94
CA ARG A 58 8.62 -0.10 8.48
C ARG A 58 7.24 0.32 8.04
N ALA A 59 7.12 1.42 7.29
CA ALA A 59 5.84 2.01 6.93
C ALA A 59 5.30 1.46 5.60
N ILE A 60 4.04 1.04 5.63
CA ILE A 60 3.24 0.59 4.50
C ILE A 60 2.10 1.59 4.29
N VAL A 61 1.98 2.12 3.08
CA VAL A 61 0.86 2.97 2.67
C VAL A 61 -0.19 2.11 1.99
N LEU A 62 -1.43 2.21 2.42
CA LEU A 62 -2.58 1.53 1.83
C LEU A 62 -3.52 2.57 1.24
N THR A 63 -3.87 2.44 -0.04
CA THR A 63 -4.81 3.33 -0.72
C THR A 63 -5.55 2.60 -1.84
N HIS A 64 -6.69 3.15 -2.30
CA HIS A 64 -7.52 2.51 -3.31
C HIS A 64 -6.86 2.50 -4.70
N SER A 65 -6.38 3.65 -5.20
CA SER A 65 -5.81 3.78 -6.55
C SER A 65 -4.48 4.53 -6.51
N TYR A 66 -3.43 3.90 -7.02
CA TYR A 66 -2.08 4.48 -7.01
C TYR A 66 -1.25 4.08 -8.23
N LEU A 67 -1.18 2.77 -8.54
CA LEU A 67 -0.41 2.19 -9.64
C LEU A 67 -1.35 1.58 -10.68
N LYS A 68 -0.99 1.66 -11.96
CA LYS A 68 -1.68 1.02 -13.08
C LYS A 68 -0.99 -0.29 -13.49
N GLY A 69 -1.67 -1.11 -14.28
CA GLY A 69 -1.14 -2.37 -14.81
C GLY A 69 0.10 -2.21 -15.71
N ASP A 70 0.29 -1.05 -16.33
CA ASP A 70 1.47 -0.69 -17.13
C ASP A 70 2.69 -0.27 -16.28
N LYS A 71 2.61 -0.42 -14.95
CA LYS A 71 3.61 -0.04 -13.95
C LYS A 71 3.86 1.47 -13.86
N THR A 72 2.94 2.30 -14.33
CA THR A 72 3.00 3.75 -14.11
C THR A 72 2.06 4.17 -12.99
N ARG A 73 2.42 5.24 -12.26
CA ARG A 73 1.51 5.82 -11.27
C ARG A 73 0.35 6.51 -11.96
N THR A 74 -0.81 6.52 -11.31
CA THR A 74 -1.99 7.22 -11.84
C THR A 74 -1.75 8.71 -11.92
N THR A 75 -2.19 9.33 -13.02
CA THR A 75 -2.12 10.79 -13.25
C THR A 75 -3.49 11.45 -13.29
N ASN A 76 -4.56 10.67 -13.29
CA ASN A 76 -5.94 11.13 -13.18
C ASN A 76 -6.52 10.76 -11.80
N LYS A 77 -7.64 11.33 -11.43
CA LYS A 77 -8.35 11.16 -10.15
C LYS A 77 -9.87 11.04 -10.33
N LEU A 78 -10.30 10.53 -11.48
CA LEU A 78 -11.70 10.23 -11.79
C LEU A 78 -12.66 11.43 -11.54
N LYS A 79 -12.24 12.66 -11.87
CA LYS A 79 -12.95 13.93 -11.60
C LYS A 79 -13.19 14.22 -10.11
N LEU A 80 -12.55 13.49 -9.20
CA LEU A 80 -12.62 13.73 -7.77
C LEU A 80 -11.59 14.78 -7.32
N LYS A 81 -11.87 15.45 -6.20
CA LYS A 81 -10.90 16.38 -5.57
C LYS A 81 -9.92 15.56 -4.72
N GLY A 82 -8.61 15.80 -4.87
CA GLY A 82 -7.57 15.11 -4.12
C GLY A 82 -6.36 14.77 -4.99
N ASN A 83 -5.48 13.92 -4.49
CA ASN A 83 -4.21 13.59 -5.12
C ASN A 83 -4.28 12.23 -5.85
N ASN A 84 -3.75 12.19 -7.07
CA ASN A 84 -3.52 10.95 -7.81
C ASN A 84 -2.23 10.25 -7.33
N GLY A 85 -1.91 9.08 -7.89
CA GLY A 85 -0.77 8.29 -7.46
C GLY A 85 0.58 8.99 -7.62
N GLU A 86 0.77 9.76 -8.71
CA GLU A 86 2.00 10.52 -8.90
C GLU A 86 2.09 11.71 -7.93
N GLN A 87 0.98 12.39 -7.64
CA GLN A 87 0.95 13.45 -6.64
C GLN A 87 1.21 12.91 -5.22
N MET A 88 0.64 11.74 -4.86
CA MET A 88 0.94 11.07 -3.60
C MET A 88 2.42 10.69 -3.48
N TRP A 89 3.04 10.21 -4.57
CA TRP A 89 4.47 9.93 -4.62
C TRP A 89 5.29 11.19 -4.31
N GLN A 90 5.02 12.29 -5.02
CA GLN A 90 5.77 13.54 -4.90
C GLN A 90 5.55 14.25 -3.55
N LYS A 91 4.31 14.25 -3.06
CA LYS A 91 3.95 15.02 -1.86
C LYS A 91 4.17 14.25 -0.54
N PHE A 92 4.23 12.91 -0.59
CA PHE A 92 4.26 12.09 0.60
C PHE A 92 5.25 10.92 0.50
N VAL A 93 5.00 9.94 -0.36
CA VAL A 93 5.64 8.61 -0.27
C VAL A 93 7.16 8.68 -0.38
N ARG A 94 7.71 9.41 -1.38
CA ARG A 94 9.16 9.50 -1.61
C ARG A 94 9.93 10.20 -0.50
N LYS A 95 9.26 11.04 0.30
CA LYS A 95 9.87 11.91 1.30
C LYS A 95 10.30 11.20 2.58
N HIS A 96 9.84 9.99 2.82
CA HIS A 96 10.06 9.29 4.08
C HIS A 96 10.94 8.06 3.92
N LYS A 97 12.05 8.03 4.67
CA LYS A 97 13.06 6.95 4.62
C LYS A 97 12.54 5.58 5.05
N ASN A 98 11.51 5.56 5.91
CA ASN A 98 10.93 4.33 6.47
C ASN A 98 9.71 3.81 5.70
N ILE A 99 9.18 4.56 4.72
CA ILE A 99 8.19 4.01 3.78
C ILE A 99 8.95 3.07 2.81
N PHE A 100 8.54 1.80 2.81
CA PHE A 100 9.13 0.79 1.94
C PHE A 100 8.11 0.14 1.00
N MET A 101 6.80 0.35 1.22
CA MET A 101 5.74 -0.30 0.43
C MET A 101 4.51 0.59 0.27
N VAL A 102 3.89 0.53 -0.91
CA VAL A 102 2.54 1.06 -1.19
C VAL A 102 1.71 -0.09 -1.74
N LEU A 103 0.52 -0.30 -1.19
CA LEU A 103 -0.46 -1.29 -1.64
C LEU A 103 -1.67 -0.58 -2.22
N CYS A 104 -2.12 -1.01 -3.39
CA CYS A 104 -3.30 -0.45 -4.04
C CYS A 104 -4.06 -1.48 -4.89
N GLY A 105 -5.28 -1.12 -5.30
CA GLY A 105 -6.15 -1.84 -6.21
C GLY A 105 -6.68 -0.94 -7.33
N HIS A 106 -7.98 -1.01 -7.62
CA HIS A 106 -8.77 -0.23 -8.57
C HIS A 106 -8.47 -0.48 -10.06
N HIS A 107 -7.21 -0.59 -10.44
CA HIS A 107 -6.84 -0.86 -11.84
C HIS A 107 -6.66 -2.36 -12.04
N ALA A 108 -7.36 -2.90 -13.06
CA ALA A 108 -7.38 -4.33 -13.33
C ALA A 108 -5.98 -4.96 -13.41
N GLY A 109 -5.80 -6.08 -12.72
CA GLY A 109 -4.64 -6.93 -12.81
C GLY A 109 -3.59 -6.72 -11.71
N GLU A 110 -2.35 -6.94 -12.08
CA GLU A 110 -1.21 -6.99 -11.18
C GLU A 110 -0.04 -6.17 -11.73
N ALA A 111 0.58 -5.36 -10.90
CA ALA A 111 1.81 -4.66 -11.26
C ALA A 111 2.71 -4.45 -10.04
N VAL A 112 4.00 -4.33 -10.30
CA VAL A 112 5.01 -3.95 -9.31
C VAL A 112 5.94 -2.93 -9.92
N LEU A 113 6.12 -1.83 -9.21
CA LEU A 113 7.10 -0.79 -9.50
C LEU A 113 7.97 -0.57 -8.27
N THR A 114 9.28 -0.59 -8.42
CA THR A 114 10.21 -0.20 -7.36
C THR A 114 10.87 1.12 -7.75
N SER A 115 10.78 2.11 -6.86
CA SER A 115 11.38 3.42 -7.05
C SER A 115 12.27 3.79 -5.85
N ALA A 116 13.31 4.59 -6.09
CA ALA A 116 14.11 5.18 -5.03
C ALA A 116 13.39 6.41 -4.44
N GLY A 117 13.23 6.44 -3.12
CA GLY A 117 12.82 7.62 -2.37
C GLY A 117 13.94 8.65 -2.25
N ASP A 118 13.64 9.82 -1.66
CA ASP A 118 14.59 10.93 -1.52
C ASP A 118 15.79 10.59 -0.63
N HIS A 119 15.67 9.56 0.22
CA HIS A 119 16.72 9.07 1.11
C HIS A 119 17.45 7.83 0.56
N GLY A 120 17.24 7.47 -0.72
CA GLY A 120 17.82 6.27 -1.34
C GLY A 120 17.15 4.96 -0.94
N ASN A 121 16.11 5.01 -0.12
CA ASN A 121 15.33 3.84 0.26
C ASN A 121 14.51 3.32 -0.94
N LYS A 122 14.40 2.00 -1.04
CA LYS A 122 13.56 1.36 -2.06
C LYS A 122 12.11 1.32 -1.59
N VAL A 123 11.20 1.82 -2.43
CA VAL A 123 9.75 1.77 -2.20
C VAL A 123 9.12 0.84 -3.24
N HIS A 124 8.56 -0.28 -2.77
CA HIS A 124 7.85 -1.25 -3.59
C HIS A 124 6.37 -0.86 -3.69
N GLN A 125 5.90 -0.57 -4.87
CA GLN A 125 4.53 -0.15 -5.15
C GLN A 125 3.82 -1.32 -5.82
N VAL A 126 2.79 -1.87 -5.19
CA VAL A 126 2.16 -3.14 -5.58
C VAL A 126 0.68 -2.91 -5.86
N LEU A 127 0.29 -3.23 -7.08
CA LEU A 127 -1.10 -3.29 -7.52
C LEU A 127 -1.60 -4.73 -7.45
N SER A 128 -2.79 -4.92 -6.89
CA SER A 128 -3.52 -6.19 -6.91
C SER A 128 -5.02 -5.93 -7.02
N ASP A 129 -5.60 -6.20 -8.18
CA ASP A 129 -7.02 -6.04 -8.43
C ASP A 129 -7.54 -7.15 -9.35
N TYR A 130 -8.44 -7.97 -8.85
CA TYR A 130 -9.04 -9.10 -9.56
C TYR A 130 -10.53 -8.91 -9.83
N GLN A 131 -11.13 -7.79 -9.40
CA GLN A 131 -12.57 -7.53 -9.47
C GLN A 131 -13.17 -7.63 -10.88
N HIS A 132 -12.35 -7.47 -11.93
CA HIS A 132 -12.74 -7.54 -13.33
C HIS A 132 -12.88 -8.97 -13.87
N LEU A 133 -12.39 -9.96 -13.12
CA LEU A 133 -12.55 -11.36 -13.47
C LEU A 133 -13.98 -11.81 -13.14
N ASN A 134 -14.39 -12.92 -13.76
CA ASN A 134 -15.74 -13.46 -13.55
C ASN A 134 -16.04 -13.62 -12.05
N ASN A 135 -17.31 -13.48 -11.68
CA ASN A 135 -17.77 -13.60 -10.30
C ASN A 135 -17.03 -12.68 -9.30
N GLY A 136 -16.53 -11.53 -9.76
CA GLY A 136 -15.86 -10.54 -8.91
C GLY A 136 -14.48 -10.96 -8.42
N GLY A 137 -13.74 -11.76 -9.22
CA GLY A 137 -12.36 -12.07 -8.89
C GLY A 137 -11.95 -13.55 -9.02
N GLU A 138 -12.88 -14.46 -9.33
CA GLU A 138 -12.60 -15.90 -9.50
C GLU A 138 -11.81 -16.52 -8.34
N SER A 139 -12.01 -16.02 -7.13
CA SER A 139 -11.29 -16.45 -5.91
C SER A 139 -9.76 -16.19 -5.91
N TRP A 140 -9.23 -15.36 -6.80
CA TRP A 140 -7.83 -14.97 -6.75
C TRP A 140 -7.56 -14.05 -5.56
N LEU A 141 -6.49 -14.34 -4.83
CA LEU A 141 -5.95 -13.51 -3.75
C LEU A 141 -4.45 -13.38 -3.87
N ARG A 142 -3.90 -12.33 -3.25
CA ARG A 142 -2.45 -12.13 -3.13
C ARG A 142 -2.05 -12.15 -1.66
N TYR A 143 -0.96 -12.85 -1.36
CA TYR A 143 -0.35 -12.83 -0.05
C TYR A 143 1.15 -12.59 -0.13
N MET A 144 1.72 -12.12 0.97
CA MET A 144 3.14 -11.82 1.10
C MET A 144 3.74 -12.60 2.26
N VAL A 145 4.92 -13.15 2.03
CA VAL A 145 5.71 -13.84 3.07
C VAL A 145 6.92 -12.99 3.39
N PHE A 146 6.95 -12.43 4.59
CA PHE A 146 8.09 -11.67 5.08
C PHE A 146 9.08 -12.63 5.71
N LYS A 147 10.35 -12.56 5.27
CA LYS A 147 11.48 -13.35 5.80
C LYS A 147 12.54 -12.41 6.34
N PRO A 148 12.43 -11.92 7.59
CA PRO A 148 13.33 -10.89 8.13
C PRO A 148 14.79 -11.30 8.10
N GLY A 149 15.13 -12.54 8.49
CA GLY A 149 16.48 -13.05 8.49
C GLY A 149 17.17 -13.09 7.11
N ALA A 150 16.37 -13.13 6.02
CA ALA A 150 16.86 -13.07 4.64
C ALA A 150 16.69 -11.68 4.02
N ASN A 151 16.12 -10.71 4.76
CA ASN A 151 15.72 -9.38 4.26
C ASN A 151 14.93 -9.46 2.95
N LYS A 152 13.96 -10.39 2.90
CA LYS A 152 13.22 -10.73 1.67
C LYS A 152 11.72 -10.75 1.94
N ILE A 153 10.96 -10.26 0.95
CA ILE A 153 9.52 -10.42 0.85
C ILE A 153 9.23 -11.22 -0.42
N SER A 154 8.51 -12.34 -0.27
CA SER A 154 8.03 -13.11 -1.41
C SER A 154 6.55 -12.83 -1.60
N ILE A 155 6.13 -12.55 -2.83
CA ILE A 155 4.74 -12.27 -3.19
C ILE A 155 4.21 -13.43 -4.02
N HIS A 156 2.98 -13.84 -3.72
CA HIS A 156 2.31 -14.96 -4.38
C HIS A 156 0.87 -14.58 -4.70
N THR A 157 0.43 -14.89 -5.92
CA THR A 157 -0.97 -14.84 -6.31
C THR A 157 -1.50 -16.27 -6.39
N TYR A 158 -2.52 -16.55 -5.60
CA TYR A 158 -3.05 -17.89 -5.39
C TYR A 158 -4.57 -17.92 -5.50
N ASN A 159 -5.08 -19.01 -6.04
CA ASN A 159 -6.52 -19.29 -6.12
C ASN A 159 -6.84 -20.50 -5.24
N PRO A 160 -7.46 -20.33 -4.07
CA PRO A 160 -7.78 -21.43 -3.17
C PRO A 160 -8.88 -22.36 -3.68
N ALA A 161 -9.78 -21.87 -4.54
CA ALA A 161 -10.83 -22.72 -5.11
C ALA A 161 -10.31 -23.70 -6.17
N LEU A 162 -9.20 -23.34 -6.84
CA LEU A 162 -8.59 -24.18 -7.88
C LEU A 162 -7.26 -24.82 -7.45
N ASP A 163 -6.78 -24.50 -6.25
CA ASP A 163 -5.44 -24.84 -5.75
C ASP A 163 -4.34 -24.52 -6.76
N LYS A 164 -4.34 -23.30 -7.28
CA LYS A 164 -3.42 -22.87 -8.34
C LYS A 164 -2.71 -21.56 -8.01
N PHE A 165 -1.45 -21.46 -8.46
CA PHE A 165 -0.68 -20.23 -8.45
C PHE A 165 -0.64 -19.59 -9.84
N ARG A 166 -0.63 -18.26 -9.87
CA ARG A 166 -0.18 -17.51 -11.06
C ARG A 166 1.33 -17.39 -11.02
N ASN A 167 1.99 -17.64 -12.15
CA ASN A 167 3.45 -17.67 -12.27
C ASN A 167 4.01 -16.52 -13.13
N GLY A 168 3.24 -15.49 -13.41
CA GLY A 168 3.71 -14.31 -14.13
C GLY A 168 4.72 -13.47 -13.30
N PRO A 169 5.56 -12.63 -13.95
CA PRO A 169 6.58 -11.83 -13.27
C PRO A 169 6.00 -10.77 -12.32
N SER A 170 4.72 -10.45 -12.44
CA SER A 170 3.99 -9.59 -11.48
C SER A 170 3.14 -10.39 -10.49
N SER A 171 3.02 -11.71 -10.66
CA SER A 171 2.19 -12.60 -9.83
C SER A 171 3.00 -13.34 -8.78
N ARG A 172 4.28 -13.58 -9.05
CA ARG A 172 5.19 -14.30 -8.15
C ARG A 172 6.60 -13.73 -8.26
N PHE A 173 7.12 -13.18 -7.19
CA PHE A 173 8.47 -12.56 -7.13
C PHE A 173 8.96 -12.39 -5.69
#